data_e501b5142b2e2538cf2ba8af1fd8afcd
#
_entry.id   e501b5142b2e2538cf2ba8af1fd8afcd
#
_cell.length_a   1.000
_cell.length_b   1.000
_cell.length_c   1.000
_cell.angle_alpha   90.00
_cell.angle_beta   90.00
_cell.angle_gamma   90.00
#
_symmetry.space_group_name_H-M   'P 1'
#
loop_
_entity.id
_entity.type
_entity.pdbx_description
1 polymer ?
#
loop_
_entity_poly.entity_id
_entity_poly.type
_entity_poly.pdbx_seq_one_letter_code
_entity_poly.pdbx_strand_id
1 'polypeptide(L)'
;MNKKLLIAVFVSAMAHTFACAASPKENRMKTVWADKVTSENVWQSYPRPQLQRSQWMNLNGLWQYAVTTQDTPKKEVKFEGQILVPFAIESSLSGVQRSFLPTEKLWYQRNFTLDDAWKGKTVILHFGAVDYECQVWVNNKLAGIHKGGNNPFSFDVTKLLRKGGSQLVEVAVIDPTDTESISRGKQQLEPKGIWYSPVSGIWQTVWLEAVNSTHILQVLPTADIHKKTVSLDISVAKAKGGEKVKVELLDEGKVVGTTEQKLASKIEMEVPEAVLWSPSSPKLYHLNIELLSQG
;
A
#
# COMPACT_ATOMS: atom_id res chain seq x y z
N MET A 1 -17.41 -74.26 39.93
CA MET A 1 -16.33 -73.19 39.79
C MET A 1 -16.62 -72.41 38.54
N ASN A 2 -17.30 -71.25 38.67
CA ASN A 2 -17.68 -70.44 37.55
C ASN A 2 -16.64 -69.28 37.42
N LYS A 3 -15.86 -69.25 36.30
CA LYS A 3 -15.01 -68.13 35.94
C LYS A 3 -15.86 -67.13 35.19
N LYS A 4 -16.08 -65.93 35.77
CA LYS A 4 -16.64 -64.77 35.10
C LYS A 4 -15.56 -64.11 34.30
N LEU A 5 -15.76 -64.02 32.98
CA LEU A 5 -14.91 -63.27 32.06
C LEU A 5 -15.41 -61.82 32.03
N LEU A 6 -14.54 -60.88 32.50
CA LEU A 6 -14.80 -59.45 32.40
C LEU A 6 -14.30 -58.95 31.04
N ILE A 7 -15.18 -58.51 30.16
CA ILE A 7 -14.82 -57.82 28.91
C ILE A 7 -14.82 -56.33 29.20
N ALA A 8 -13.65 -55.73 29.19
CA ALA A 8 -13.50 -54.28 29.22
C ALA A 8 -13.66 -53.71 27.80
N VAL A 9 -14.73 -52.94 27.57
CA VAL A 9 -14.94 -52.21 26.34
C VAL A 9 -14.24 -50.85 26.47
N PHE A 10 -13.13 -50.69 25.76
CA PHE A 10 -12.50 -49.37 25.58
C PHE A 10 -13.28 -48.60 24.53
N VAL A 11 -14.04 -47.59 24.94
CA VAL A 11 -14.61 -46.61 24.04
C VAL A 11 -13.57 -45.52 23.83
N SER A 12 -12.85 -45.58 22.71
CA SER A 12 -11.96 -44.52 22.26
C SER A 12 -12.83 -43.36 21.68
N ALA A 13 -12.98 -42.29 22.45
CA ALA A 13 -13.58 -41.07 21.96
C ALA A 13 -12.55 -40.34 21.07
N MET A 14 -12.60 -40.53 19.74
CA MET A 14 -11.92 -39.66 18.79
C MET A 14 -12.61 -38.31 18.79
N ALA A 15 -12.02 -37.33 19.47
CA ALA A 15 -12.37 -35.92 19.29
C ALA A 15 -11.96 -35.50 17.88
N HIS A 16 -12.91 -35.50 16.96
CA HIS A 16 -12.71 -34.84 15.67
C HIS A 16 -12.78 -33.32 15.90
N THR A 17 -11.64 -32.68 16.01
CA THR A 17 -11.54 -31.22 15.84
C THR A 17 -11.86 -30.92 14.39
N PHE A 18 -13.12 -30.56 14.12
CA PHE A 18 -13.46 -29.90 12.85
C PHE A 18 -12.74 -28.55 12.80
N ALA A 19 -11.59 -28.50 12.16
CA ALA A 19 -11.09 -27.26 11.64
C ALA A 19 -12.12 -26.80 10.60
N CYS A 20 -12.91 -25.79 10.95
CA CYS A 20 -13.84 -25.15 10.04
C CYS A 20 -12.97 -24.34 9.05
N ALA A 21 -12.45 -25.02 8.02
CA ALA A 21 -11.88 -24.33 6.87
C ALA A 21 -13.06 -23.60 6.21
N ALA A 22 -13.02 -22.27 6.22
CA ALA A 22 -14.01 -21.46 5.55
C ALA A 22 -14.00 -21.86 4.06
N SER A 23 -15.07 -22.51 3.61
CA SER A 23 -15.22 -22.89 2.20
C SER A 23 -15.14 -21.66 1.33
N PRO A 24 -14.44 -21.70 0.17
CA PRO A 24 -14.46 -20.61 -0.78
C PRO A 24 -15.90 -20.27 -1.13
N LYS A 25 -16.33 -19.04 -0.88
CA LYS A 25 -17.66 -18.60 -1.34
C LYS A 25 -17.60 -18.44 -2.85
N GLU A 26 -18.08 -19.44 -3.57
CA GLU A 26 -18.34 -19.32 -5.01
C GLU A 26 -19.30 -18.15 -5.26
N ASN A 27 -19.02 -17.34 -6.29
CA ASN A 27 -19.82 -16.19 -6.75
C ASN A 27 -19.82 -14.94 -5.86
N ARG A 28 -18.65 -14.42 -5.50
CA ARG A 28 -18.57 -13.04 -5.04
C ARG A 28 -18.83 -12.08 -6.21
N MET A 29 -19.49 -10.97 -5.89
CA MET A 29 -19.91 -9.96 -6.86
C MET A 29 -18.70 -9.43 -7.65
N LYS A 30 -18.82 -9.38 -8.98
CA LYS A 30 -17.87 -8.77 -9.91
C LYS A 30 -18.51 -7.58 -10.60
N THR A 31 -17.71 -6.58 -10.91
CA THR A 31 -18.12 -5.48 -11.79
C THR A 31 -17.86 -5.86 -13.25
N VAL A 32 -18.44 -5.10 -14.19
CA VAL A 32 -18.20 -5.27 -15.64
C VAL A 32 -16.74 -5.07 -16.05
N TRP A 33 -15.92 -4.52 -15.17
CA TRP A 33 -14.48 -4.29 -15.38
C TRP A 33 -13.62 -5.48 -14.99
N ALA A 34 -14.16 -6.40 -14.19
CA ALA A 34 -13.39 -7.51 -13.59
C ALA A 34 -12.67 -8.37 -14.63
N ASP A 35 -13.33 -8.67 -15.75
CA ASP A 35 -12.77 -9.54 -16.81
C ASP A 35 -11.64 -8.85 -17.60
N LYS A 36 -11.44 -7.54 -17.41
CA LYS A 36 -10.37 -6.75 -18.05
C LYS A 36 -9.13 -6.63 -17.18
N VAL A 37 -9.21 -7.03 -15.90
CA VAL A 37 -8.09 -6.94 -14.95
C VAL A 37 -7.23 -8.18 -15.04
N THR A 38 -5.94 -7.98 -15.27
CA THR A 38 -4.93 -9.03 -15.31
C THR A 38 -3.77 -8.71 -14.35
N SER A 39 -2.90 -9.68 -14.11
CA SER A 39 -1.68 -9.46 -13.29
C SER A 39 -0.74 -8.40 -13.87
N GLU A 40 -0.80 -8.18 -15.20
CA GLU A 40 0.09 -7.26 -15.92
C GLU A 40 -0.47 -5.83 -15.99
N ASN A 41 -1.81 -5.68 -15.98
CA ASN A 41 -2.45 -4.37 -16.17
C ASN A 41 -3.06 -3.76 -14.92
N VAL A 42 -3.01 -4.47 -13.77
CA VAL A 42 -3.65 -4.02 -12.54
C VAL A 42 -3.02 -2.72 -12.03
N TRP A 43 -3.83 -1.66 -11.96
CA TRP A 43 -3.47 -0.36 -11.40
C TRP A 43 -2.08 0.15 -11.82
N GLN A 44 -1.87 0.33 -13.14
CA GLN A 44 -0.58 0.76 -13.70
C GLN A 44 -0.33 2.27 -13.60
N SER A 45 -1.34 3.07 -13.26
CA SER A 45 -1.17 4.51 -13.06
C SER A 45 -0.32 4.81 -11.83
N TYR A 46 0.45 5.91 -11.89
CA TYR A 46 1.18 6.40 -10.73
C TYR A 46 0.22 6.65 -9.56
N PRO A 47 0.47 6.08 -8.37
CA PRO A 47 -0.58 5.99 -7.33
C PRO A 47 -0.76 7.26 -6.50
N ARG A 48 0.14 8.25 -6.62
CA ARG A 48 0.10 9.50 -5.85
C ARG A 48 0.13 10.72 -6.79
N PRO A 49 -0.97 11.04 -7.48
CA PRO A 49 -0.99 12.12 -8.49
C PRO A 49 -0.66 13.52 -7.95
N GLN A 50 -0.74 13.72 -6.63
CA GLN A 50 -0.40 14.99 -5.97
C GLN A 50 1.11 15.27 -5.95
N LEU A 51 1.95 14.25 -6.10
CA LEU A 51 3.41 14.39 -6.13
C LEU A 51 4.01 13.26 -6.96
N GLN A 52 4.02 13.43 -8.29
CA GLN A 52 4.51 12.43 -9.23
C GLN A 52 6.03 12.49 -9.37
N ARG A 53 6.63 11.32 -9.59
CA ARG A 53 8.06 11.15 -9.91
C ARG A 53 8.24 10.21 -11.09
N SER A 54 9.28 10.46 -11.88
CA SER A 54 9.59 9.63 -13.06
C SER A 54 10.25 8.30 -12.71
N GLN A 55 11.05 8.25 -11.62
CA GLN A 55 11.75 7.04 -11.18
C GLN A 55 10.92 6.29 -10.15
N TRP A 56 10.05 5.41 -10.62
CA TRP A 56 9.21 4.57 -9.79
C TRP A 56 8.99 3.19 -10.41
N MET A 57 8.56 2.25 -9.58
CA MET A 57 8.27 0.88 -10.00
C MET A 57 7.01 0.39 -9.32
N ASN A 58 6.05 -0.09 -10.12
CA ASN A 58 4.84 -0.72 -9.62
C ASN A 58 5.14 -2.14 -9.12
N LEU A 59 4.71 -2.48 -7.92
CA LEU A 59 4.79 -3.81 -7.34
C LEU A 59 3.42 -4.50 -7.25
N ASN A 60 2.37 -3.97 -7.86
CA ASN A 60 1.11 -4.69 -8.01
C ASN A 60 1.28 -5.92 -8.92
N GLY A 61 0.30 -6.81 -8.89
CA GLY A 61 0.32 -8.05 -9.66
C GLY A 61 0.35 -9.27 -8.74
N LEU A 62 0.83 -10.40 -9.24
CA LEU A 62 0.84 -11.63 -8.46
C LEU A 62 1.93 -11.63 -7.37
N TRP A 63 1.50 -11.94 -6.15
CA TRP A 63 2.34 -12.23 -5.00
C TRP A 63 2.07 -13.66 -4.53
N GLN A 64 3.06 -14.32 -3.97
CA GLN A 64 2.80 -15.54 -3.21
C GLN A 64 2.11 -15.17 -1.90
N TYR A 65 1.17 -16.01 -1.43
CA TYR A 65 0.50 -15.81 -0.15
C TYR A 65 0.44 -17.11 0.66
N ALA A 66 0.28 -16.95 1.96
CA ALA A 66 -0.06 -18.02 2.91
C ALA A 66 -0.93 -17.46 4.02
N VAL A 67 -1.78 -18.31 4.61
CA VAL A 67 -2.53 -17.99 5.81
C VAL A 67 -2.13 -18.98 6.90
N THR A 68 -1.74 -18.45 8.05
CA THR A 68 -1.29 -19.23 9.21
C THR A 68 -2.01 -18.76 10.47
N THR A 69 -1.78 -19.42 11.60
CA THR A 69 -2.12 -18.86 12.91
C THR A 69 -1.20 -17.68 13.23
N GLN A 70 -1.62 -16.77 14.12
CA GLN A 70 -0.85 -15.56 14.44
C GLN A 70 0.51 -15.85 15.05
N ASP A 71 0.66 -16.93 15.78
CA ASP A 71 1.88 -17.35 16.48
C ASP A 71 2.88 -18.11 15.60
N THR A 72 2.51 -18.43 14.35
CA THR A 72 3.41 -19.13 13.41
C THR A 72 4.66 -18.31 13.14
N PRO A 73 5.87 -18.84 13.42
CA PRO A 73 7.12 -18.15 13.15
C PRO A 73 7.34 -17.95 11.65
N LYS A 74 7.85 -16.80 11.23
CA LYS A 74 8.14 -16.47 9.82
C LYS A 74 8.88 -17.58 9.06
N LYS A 75 9.87 -18.22 9.68
CA LYS A 75 10.69 -19.29 9.09
C LYS A 75 9.90 -20.59 8.77
N GLU A 76 8.72 -20.75 9.36
CA GLU A 76 7.86 -21.94 9.21
C GLU A 76 6.74 -21.71 8.19
N VAL A 77 6.61 -20.49 7.67
CA VAL A 77 5.59 -20.14 6.68
C VAL A 77 5.85 -20.89 5.37
N LYS A 78 4.84 -21.60 4.91
CA LYS A 78 4.82 -22.27 3.60
C LYS A 78 3.80 -21.58 2.73
N PHE A 79 4.25 -20.95 1.65
CA PHE A 79 3.35 -20.28 0.71
C PHE A 79 2.51 -21.34 -0.04
N GLU A 80 1.21 -21.07 -0.15
CA GLU A 80 0.21 -22.01 -0.63
C GLU A 80 -0.39 -21.66 -1.99
N GLY A 81 -0.14 -20.43 -2.48
CA GLY A 81 -0.69 -20.00 -3.75
C GLY A 81 -0.28 -18.59 -4.12
N GLN A 82 -1.04 -18.01 -5.04
CA GLN A 82 -0.86 -16.64 -5.51
C GLN A 82 -2.10 -15.80 -5.22
N ILE A 83 -1.87 -14.53 -4.87
CA ILE A 83 -2.88 -13.51 -4.67
C ILE A 83 -2.59 -12.31 -5.56
N LEU A 84 -3.62 -11.75 -6.19
CA LEU A 84 -3.47 -10.55 -7.01
C LEU A 84 -3.53 -9.30 -6.14
N VAL A 85 -2.40 -8.67 -5.91
CA VAL A 85 -2.28 -7.37 -5.22
C VAL A 85 -2.62 -6.25 -6.22
N PRO A 86 -3.43 -5.23 -5.84
CA PRO A 86 -3.86 -4.88 -4.50
C PRO A 86 -5.32 -5.25 -4.22
N PHE A 87 -5.70 -6.47 -4.35
CA PHE A 87 -7.05 -6.89 -4.00
C PHE A 87 -7.07 -7.64 -2.68
N ALA A 88 -7.96 -7.20 -1.77
CA ALA A 88 -8.16 -7.86 -0.48
C ALA A 88 -8.44 -9.35 -0.64
N ILE A 89 -7.96 -10.18 0.29
CA ILE A 89 -8.06 -11.64 0.20
C ILE A 89 -9.51 -12.12 0.02
N GLU A 90 -10.49 -11.38 0.52
CA GLU A 90 -11.92 -11.68 0.40
C GLU A 90 -12.48 -11.38 -0.99
N SER A 91 -11.85 -10.49 -1.77
CA SER A 91 -12.40 -10.01 -3.03
C SER A 91 -12.29 -11.06 -4.16
N SER A 92 -13.18 -10.96 -5.15
CA SER A 92 -13.16 -11.83 -6.33
C SER A 92 -11.87 -11.73 -7.11
N LEU A 93 -11.33 -10.52 -7.24
CA LEU A 93 -10.13 -10.24 -8.04
C LEU A 93 -8.83 -10.64 -7.34
N SER A 94 -8.85 -10.93 -6.03
CA SER A 94 -7.69 -11.48 -5.34
C SER A 94 -7.27 -12.84 -5.89
N GLY A 95 -8.22 -13.59 -6.46
CA GLY A 95 -8.06 -14.99 -6.87
C GLY A 95 -8.17 -15.98 -5.71
N VAL A 96 -8.22 -15.51 -4.45
CA VAL A 96 -8.31 -16.37 -3.23
C VAL A 96 -9.75 -16.47 -2.74
N GLN A 97 -10.45 -15.35 -2.63
CA GLN A 97 -11.88 -15.27 -2.29
C GLN A 97 -12.27 -15.94 -0.97
N ARG A 98 -11.42 -15.91 0.05
CA ARG A 98 -11.72 -16.48 1.36
C ARG A 98 -11.93 -15.39 2.40
N SER A 99 -12.76 -15.69 3.41
CA SER A 99 -12.83 -14.87 4.63
C SER A 99 -11.53 -15.00 5.41
N PHE A 100 -11.06 -13.89 5.96
CA PHE A 100 -9.90 -13.83 6.83
C PHE A 100 -10.37 -13.70 8.29
N LEU A 101 -9.77 -14.43 9.20
CA LEU A 101 -10.20 -14.48 10.61
C LEU A 101 -9.24 -13.70 11.51
N PRO A 102 -9.75 -13.09 12.61
CA PRO A 102 -8.92 -12.38 13.58
C PRO A 102 -7.80 -13.20 14.21
N THR A 103 -7.91 -14.51 14.21
CA THR A 103 -6.89 -15.45 14.74
C THR A 103 -5.82 -15.83 13.73
N GLU A 104 -5.95 -15.36 12.50
CA GLU A 104 -5.07 -15.69 11.39
C GLU A 104 -4.03 -14.60 11.15
N LYS A 105 -2.98 -14.97 10.39
CA LYS A 105 -1.95 -14.08 9.87
C LYS A 105 -1.79 -14.33 8.39
N LEU A 106 -1.98 -13.29 7.58
CA LEU A 106 -1.84 -13.31 6.13
C LEU A 106 -0.42 -12.90 5.75
N TRP A 107 0.25 -13.76 5.03
CA TRP A 107 1.61 -13.53 4.53
C TRP A 107 1.59 -13.26 3.05
N TYR A 108 2.45 -12.33 2.63
CA TYR A 108 2.71 -12.01 1.24
C TYR A 108 4.21 -12.08 0.97
N GLN A 109 4.57 -12.49 -0.25
CA GLN A 109 5.97 -12.51 -0.70
C GLN A 109 6.06 -12.19 -2.19
N ARG A 110 7.00 -11.32 -2.57
CA ARG A 110 7.31 -11.00 -3.96
C ARG A 110 8.78 -10.71 -4.17
N ASN A 111 9.32 -11.21 -5.28
CA ASN A 111 10.64 -10.82 -5.78
C ASN A 111 10.51 -9.62 -6.73
N PHE A 112 11.53 -8.76 -6.74
CA PHE A 112 11.66 -7.65 -7.66
C PHE A 112 13.13 -7.36 -7.95
N THR A 113 13.42 -6.67 -9.06
CA THR A 113 14.79 -6.26 -9.44
C THR A 113 14.77 -4.76 -9.65
N LEU A 114 15.76 -4.06 -9.10
CA LEU A 114 15.91 -2.62 -9.26
C LEU A 114 16.55 -2.29 -10.59
N ASP A 115 16.18 -1.15 -11.15
CA ASP A 115 16.86 -0.54 -12.27
C ASP A 115 18.28 -0.10 -11.86
N ASP A 116 19.26 -0.32 -12.72
CA ASP A 116 20.65 0.12 -12.50
C ASP A 116 20.77 1.64 -12.34
N ALA A 117 19.86 2.42 -12.95
CA ALA A 117 19.79 3.86 -12.78
C ALA A 117 19.47 4.31 -11.33
N TRP A 118 19.05 3.39 -10.47
CA TRP A 118 18.74 3.67 -9.05
C TRP A 118 19.96 3.50 -8.13
N LYS A 119 21.13 3.13 -8.69
CA LYS A 119 22.38 3.03 -7.90
C LYS A 119 22.70 4.37 -7.22
N GLY A 120 22.95 4.34 -5.92
CA GLY A 120 23.25 5.53 -5.13
C GLY A 120 22.04 6.39 -4.74
N LYS A 121 20.84 6.03 -5.17
CA LYS A 121 19.60 6.70 -4.75
C LYS A 121 19.09 6.15 -3.42
N THR A 122 18.28 6.95 -2.75
CA THR A 122 17.41 6.48 -1.67
C THR A 122 16.21 5.78 -2.31
N VAL A 123 15.94 4.54 -1.88
CA VAL A 123 14.79 3.75 -2.37
C VAL A 123 13.73 3.69 -1.29
N ILE A 124 12.53 4.15 -1.61
CA ILE A 124 11.40 4.21 -0.70
C ILE A 124 10.36 3.19 -1.15
N LEU A 125 9.97 2.29 -0.26
CA LEU A 125 8.88 1.34 -0.46
C LEU A 125 7.60 1.94 0.12
N HIS A 126 6.57 2.05 -0.71
CA HIS A 126 5.28 2.63 -0.36
C HIS A 126 4.16 1.60 -0.40
N PHE A 127 3.22 1.76 0.50
CA PHE A 127 1.92 1.07 0.51
C PHE A 127 0.82 2.13 0.54
N GLY A 128 -0.16 2.02 -0.34
CA GLY A 128 -1.33 2.89 -0.34
C GLY A 128 -2.23 2.62 0.86
N ALA A 129 -2.47 1.34 1.17
CA ALA A 129 -3.12 0.90 2.41
C ALA A 129 -2.96 -0.61 2.61
N VAL A 130 -2.90 -1.02 3.88
CA VAL A 130 -2.93 -2.42 4.33
C VAL A 130 -3.83 -2.51 5.55
N ASP A 131 -4.89 -3.30 5.49
CA ASP A 131 -5.81 -3.51 6.61
C ASP A 131 -5.45 -4.81 7.35
N TYR A 132 -5.08 -4.81 8.63
CA TYR A 132 -5.08 -3.65 9.50
C TYR A 132 -3.69 -3.32 10.06
N GLU A 133 -2.99 -4.26 10.70
CA GLU A 133 -1.63 -4.13 11.22
C GLU A 133 -0.68 -5.01 10.41
N CYS A 134 0.44 -4.44 9.96
CA CYS A 134 1.39 -5.21 9.18
C CYS A 134 2.83 -5.00 9.62
N GLN A 135 3.63 -6.03 9.37
CA GLN A 135 5.09 -6.02 9.44
C GLN A 135 5.64 -6.22 8.03
N VAL A 136 6.65 -5.43 7.67
CA VAL A 136 7.25 -5.47 6.34
C VAL A 136 8.74 -5.77 6.45
N TRP A 137 9.22 -6.73 5.66
CA TRP A 137 10.65 -7.04 5.54
C TRP A 137 11.11 -6.88 4.11
N VAL A 138 12.38 -6.50 3.96
CA VAL A 138 13.09 -6.54 2.69
C VAL A 138 14.37 -7.35 2.89
N ASN A 139 14.54 -8.39 2.08
CA ASN A 139 15.67 -9.31 2.18
C ASN A 139 15.86 -9.91 3.58
N ASN A 140 14.75 -10.33 4.20
CA ASN A 140 14.67 -10.86 5.57
C ASN A 140 14.99 -9.86 6.71
N LYS A 141 15.20 -8.59 6.42
CA LYS A 141 15.44 -7.54 7.42
C LYS A 141 14.16 -6.72 7.59
N LEU A 142 13.75 -6.48 8.82
CA LEU A 142 12.57 -5.69 9.14
C LEU A 142 12.75 -4.26 8.61
N ALA A 143 11.84 -3.83 7.73
CA ALA A 143 11.76 -2.46 7.25
C ALA A 143 10.94 -1.59 8.21
N GLY A 144 9.84 -2.13 8.75
CA GLY A 144 9.02 -1.44 9.73
C GLY A 144 7.69 -2.14 9.99
N ILE A 145 6.88 -1.49 10.82
CA ILE A 145 5.54 -1.92 11.23
C ILE A 145 4.59 -0.76 10.96
N HIS A 146 3.38 -1.07 10.53
CA HIS A 146 2.31 -0.08 10.36
C HIS A 146 1.01 -0.62 10.97
N LYS A 147 0.20 0.29 11.51
CA LYS A 147 -1.13 0.00 12.05
C LYS A 147 -2.12 1.05 11.57
N GLY A 148 -3.21 0.59 10.98
CA GLY A 148 -4.28 1.43 10.43
C GLY A 148 -4.62 1.07 8.98
N GLY A 149 -5.87 0.67 8.73
CA GLY A 149 -6.31 0.08 7.47
C GLY A 149 -6.43 1.04 6.28
N ASN A 150 -6.45 2.37 6.52
CA ASN A 150 -6.83 3.35 5.49
C ASN A 150 -5.75 4.39 5.17
N ASN A 151 -4.64 4.39 5.90
CA ASN A 151 -3.59 5.40 5.74
C ASN A 151 -2.42 4.87 4.92
N PRO A 152 -1.88 5.66 3.97
CA PRO A 152 -0.66 5.31 3.28
C PRO A 152 0.54 5.39 4.22
N PHE A 153 1.54 4.55 3.96
CA PHE A 153 2.79 4.56 4.69
C PHE A 153 3.97 4.16 3.80
N SER A 154 5.18 4.43 4.26
CA SER A 154 6.38 4.12 3.49
C SER A 154 7.59 3.86 4.38
N PHE A 155 8.58 3.14 3.84
CA PHE A 155 9.85 2.85 4.49
C PHE A 155 11.02 3.15 3.56
N ASP A 156 12.07 3.81 4.08
CA ASP A 156 13.37 3.88 3.42
C ASP A 156 14.05 2.51 3.51
N VAL A 157 14.05 1.77 2.41
CA VAL A 157 14.59 0.41 2.34
C VAL A 157 16.02 0.36 1.80
N THR A 158 16.65 1.49 1.53
CA THR A 158 17.96 1.62 0.89
C THR A 158 19.03 0.71 1.51
N LYS A 159 19.11 0.71 2.85
CA LYS A 159 20.09 -0.09 3.60
C LYS A 159 19.74 -1.57 3.71
N LEU A 160 18.55 -1.97 3.31
CA LEU A 160 18.06 -3.34 3.34
C LEU A 160 18.27 -4.05 2.01
N LEU A 161 18.54 -3.30 0.95
CA LEU A 161 18.75 -3.82 -0.39
C LEU A 161 20.10 -4.55 -0.53
N ARG A 162 20.12 -5.60 -1.35
CA ARG A 162 21.34 -6.28 -1.78
C ARG A 162 22.03 -5.48 -2.87
N LYS A 163 23.33 -5.67 -3.03
CA LYS A 163 24.11 -5.06 -4.13
C LYS A 163 23.80 -5.78 -5.44
N GLY A 164 22.71 -5.38 -6.09
CA GLY A 164 22.25 -5.99 -7.35
C GLY A 164 21.44 -7.26 -7.16
N GLY A 165 21.00 -7.84 -8.27
CA GLY A 165 20.20 -9.06 -8.31
C GLY A 165 18.77 -8.90 -7.76
N SER A 166 18.11 -10.03 -7.56
CA SER A 166 16.75 -10.11 -7.06
C SER A 166 16.67 -9.67 -5.59
N GLN A 167 15.72 -8.83 -5.30
CA GLN A 167 15.32 -8.40 -3.96
C GLN A 167 14.05 -9.15 -3.55
N LEU A 168 13.82 -9.32 -2.27
CA LEU A 168 12.65 -9.96 -1.71
C LEU A 168 11.90 -8.98 -0.79
N VAL A 169 10.63 -8.76 -1.02
CA VAL A 169 9.72 -8.11 -0.07
C VAL A 169 8.77 -9.13 0.51
N GLU A 170 8.55 -9.07 1.82
CA GLU A 170 7.61 -9.91 2.54
C GLU A 170 6.76 -9.02 3.46
N VAL A 171 5.48 -9.35 3.58
CA VAL A 171 4.53 -8.65 4.44
C VAL A 171 3.74 -9.67 5.24
N ALA A 172 3.60 -9.45 6.53
CA ALA A 172 2.69 -10.20 7.39
C ALA A 172 1.62 -9.26 7.91
N VAL A 173 0.36 -9.68 7.82
CA VAL A 173 -0.81 -8.87 8.20
C VAL A 173 -1.67 -9.60 9.19
N ILE A 174 -2.16 -8.90 10.20
CA ILE A 174 -3.26 -9.32 11.07
C ILE A 174 -4.37 -8.28 10.99
N ASP A 175 -5.60 -8.75 11.05
CA ASP A 175 -6.79 -7.89 11.01
C ASP A 175 -7.83 -8.40 12.00
N PRO A 176 -8.07 -7.66 13.10
CA PRO A 176 -9.09 -8.03 14.07
C PRO A 176 -10.52 -7.78 13.56
N THR A 177 -10.69 -7.11 12.44
CA THR A 177 -11.98 -6.72 11.81
C THR A 177 -12.90 -6.03 12.81
N ASP A 178 -13.87 -6.76 13.40
CA ASP A 178 -14.88 -6.24 14.35
C ASP A 178 -14.75 -6.80 15.78
N THR A 179 -13.70 -7.57 16.05
CA THR A 179 -13.44 -8.13 17.38
C THR A 179 -12.73 -7.15 18.31
N GLU A 180 -12.17 -6.07 17.77
CA GLU A 180 -11.53 -5.00 18.52
C GLU A 180 -12.11 -3.62 18.17
N SER A 181 -11.86 -2.64 19.03
CA SER A 181 -12.27 -1.24 18.80
C SER A 181 -11.25 -0.54 17.90
N ILE A 182 -11.40 -0.72 16.61
CA ILE A 182 -10.55 -0.15 15.56
C ILE A 182 -11.37 0.66 14.54
N SER A 183 -10.68 1.48 13.74
CA SER A 183 -11.30 2.15 12.60
C SER A 183 -11.50 1.17 11.45
N ARG A 184 -12.71 0.62 11.29
CA ARG A 184 -13.06 -0.41 10.30
C ARG A 184 -14.22 -0.04 9.37
N GLY A 185 -14.83 1.14 9.56
CA GLY A 185 -16.04 1.50 8.83
C GLY A 185 -17.21 0.55 9.14
N LYS A 186 -17.87 0.06 8.10
CA LYS A 186 -19.01 -0.89 8.21
C LYS A 186 -18.62 -2.34 8.04
N GLN A 187 -17.36 -2.69 8.19
CA GLN A 187 -16.90 -4.07 8.05
C GLN A 187 -17.33 -4.94 9.23
N GLN A 188 -17.81 -6.15 8.95
CA GLN A 188 -18.13 -7.19 9.94
C GLN A 188 -17.80 -8.58 9.40
N LEU A 189 -17.37 -9.47 10.28
CA LEU A 189 -17.10 -10.87 9.93
C LEU A 189 -18.35 -11.59 9.43
N GLU A 190 -19.51 -11.25 10.01
CA GLU A 190 -20.82 -11.76 9.59
C GLU A 190 -21.72 -10.62 9.13
N PRO A 191 -21.49 -10.06 7.91
CA PRO A 191 -22.22 -8.89 7.46
C PRO A 191 -23.69 -9.17 7.21
N LYS A 192 -24.55 -8.29 7.76
CA LYS A 192 -26.02 -8.32 7.59
C LYS A 192 -26.56 -6.90 7.45
N GLY A 193 -27.61 -6.73 6.65
CA GLY A 193 -28.28 -5.43 6.47
C GLY A 193 -27.32 -4.40 5.87
N ILE A 194 -26.96 -3.37 6.65
CA ILE A 194 -26.10 -2.25 6.20
C ILE A 194 -24.60 -2.51 6.33
N TRP A 195 -24.20 -3.67 6.85
CA TRP A 195 -22.80 -4.02 7.07
C TRP A 195 -22.18 -4.71 5.87
N TYR A 196 -20.89 -4.56 5.69
CA TYR A 196 -20.12 -5.08 4.56
C TYR A 196 -19.14 -6.17 4.98
N SER A 197 -18.76 -7.00 4.02
CA SER A 197 -17.66 -7.95 4.18
C SER A 197 -16.38 -7.25 4.57
N PRO A 198 -15.49 -7.91 5.31
CA PRO A 198 -14.16 -7.39 5.62
C PRO A 198 -13.33 -7.12 4.37
N VAL A 199 -12.33 -6.27 4.54
CA VAL A 199 -11.27 -5.98 3.58
C VAL A 199 -9.96 -6.17 4.33
N SER A 200 -9.31 -7.31 4.16
CA SER A 200 -8.09 -7.64 4.90
C SER A 200 -6.88 -7.73 4.00
N GLY A 201 -5.73 -7.31 4.52
CA GLY A 201 -4.46 -7.35 3.81
C GLY A 201 -4.18 -6.12 2.94
N ILE A 202 -3.33 -6.30 1.92
CA ILE A 202 -2.95 -5.23 0.99
C ILE A 202 -4.13 -4.96 0.05
N TRP A 203 -4.72 -3.76 0.13
CA TRP A 203 -5.88 -3.40 -0.70
C TRP A 203 -5.70 -2.14 -1.55
N GLN A 204 -4.52 -1.48 -1.45
CA GLN A 204 -4.11 -0.41 -2.35
C GLN A 204 -2.70 -0.66 -2.88
N THR A 205 -2.32 0.09 -3.92
CA THR A 205 -1.06 -0.08 -4.66
C THR A 205 0.16 -0.15 -3.76
N VAL A 206 1.07 -1.07 -4.10
CA VAL A 206 2.43 -1.15 -3.56
C VAL A 206 3.40 -0.70 -4.64
N TRP A 207 4.33 0.20 -4.30
CA TRP A 207 5.31 0.70 -5.28
C TRP A 207 6.62 1.14 -4.63
N LEU A 208 7.64 1.30 -5.46
CA LEU A 208 8.95 1.83 -5.09
C LEU A 208 9.19 3.17 -5.79
N GLU A 209 9.92 4.05 -5.15
CA GLU A 209 10.48 5.27 -5.74
C GLU A 209 11.99 5.35 -5.47
N ALA A 210 12.74 5.81 -6.48
CA ALA A 210 14.14 6.18 -6.33
C ALA A 210 14.28 7.70 -6.28
N VAL A 211 14.81 8.21 -5.19
CA VAL A 211 14.97 9.64 -4.95
C VAL A 211 16.40 10.00 -4.53
N ASN A 212 16.79 11.25 -4.69
CA ASN A 212 18.04 11.75 -4.11
C ASN A 212 17.97 11.71 -2.57
N SER A 213 19.11 11.75 -1.91
CA SER A 213 19.15 11.79 -0.43
C SER A 213 18.34 12.98 0.11
N THR A 214 18.54 14.17 -0.51
CA THR A 214 17.71 15.34 -0.26
C THR A 214 16.63 15.39 -1.34
N HIS A 215 15.37 15.35 -0.95
CA HIS A 215 14.23 15.31 -1.88
C HIS A 215 12.97 15.91 -1.27
N ILE A 216 12.04 16.31 -2.10
CA ILE A 216 10.74 16.82 -1.68
C ILE A 216 9.93 15.66 -1.08
N LEU A 217 9.43 15.81 0.15
CA LEU A 217 8.55 14.83 0.80
C LEU A 217 7.09 15.09 0.49
N GLN A 218 6.71 16.36 0.52
CA GLN A 218 5.33 16.79 0.38
C GLN A 218 5.27 18.17 -0.24
N VAL A 219 4.24 18.40 -1.03
CA VAL A 219 3.82 19.71 -1.50
C VAL A 219 2.35 19.87 -1.18
N LEU A 220 1.99 20.91 -0.44
CA LEU A 220 0.62 21.24 -0.14
C LEU A 220 0.27 22.59 -0.80
N PRO A 221 -0.43 22.59 -1.95
CA PRO A 221 -0.87 23.80 -2.60
C PRO A 221 -2.13 24.34 -1.94
N THR A 222 -2.18 25.66 -1.73
CA THR A 222 -3.35 26.37 -1.24
C THR A 222 -3.62 27.56 -2.16
N ALA A 223 -4.75 27.55 -2.85
CA ALA A 223 -5.16 28.64 -3.73
C ALA A 223 -5.95 29.71 -2.96
N ASP A 224 -5.63 30.98 -3.24
CA ASP A 224 -6.43 32.14 -2.80
C ASP A 224 -7.03 32.80 -4.06
N ILE A 225 -8.30 32.56 -4.30
CA ILE A 225 -9.01 33.06 -5.50
C ILE A 225 -9.21 34.56 -5.48
N HIS A 226 -9.21 35.22 -4.32
CA HIS A 226 -9.39 36.65 -4.19
C HIS A 226 -8.08 37.38 -4.48
N LYS A 227 -6.97 36.85 -3.99
CA LYS A 227 -5.62 37.37 -4.26
C LYS A 227 -5.07 36.92 -5.59
N LYS A 228 -5.70 35.92 -6.23
CA LYS A 228 -5.20 35.23 -7.43
C LYS A 228 -3.78 34.72 -7.23
N THR A 229 -3.55 34.03 -6.11
CA THR A 229 -2.27 33.43 -5.75
C THR A 229 -2.41 31.95 -5.43
N VAL A 230 -1.32 31.21 -5.57
CA VAL A 230 -1.16 29.87 -5.00
C VAL A 230 0.03 29.88 -4.05
N SER A 231 -0.19 29.39 -2.84
CA SER A 231 0.88 29.16 -1.86
C SER A 231 1.23 27.67 -1.83
N LEU A 232 2.51 27.37 -1.78
CA LEU A 232 3.02 26.01 -1.69
C LEU A 232 3.75 25.83 -0.36
N ASP A 233 3.27 24.92 0.46
CA ASP A 233 4.01 24.45 1.64
C ASP A 233 4.80 23.21 1.23
N ILE A 234 6.14 23.33 1.26
CA ILE A 234 7.06 22.31 0.71
C ILE A 234 7.92 21.74 1.84
N SER A 235 7.74 20.45 2.11
CA SER A 235 8.58 19.69 3.03
C SER A 235 9.67 18.95 2.29
N VAL A 236 10.89 18.99 2.81
CA VAL A 236 12.09 18.37 2.20
C VAL A 236 12.80 17.46 3.19
N ALA A 237 13.12 16.23 2.74
CA ALA A 237 13.93 15.31 3.51
C ALA A 237 15.39 15.75 3.51
N LYS A 238 16.04 15.69 4.69
CA LYS A 238 17.49 15.91 4.85
C LYS A 238 17.99 17.21 4.20
N ALA A 239 17.18 18.26 4.29
CA ALA A 239 17.61 19.60 3.87
C ALA A 239 18.84 20.02 4.68
N LYS A 240 19.87 20.56 3.99
CA LYS A 240 21.14 20.98 4.59
C LYS A 240 21.18 22.49 4.87
N GLY A 241 20.19 23.21 4.35
CA GLY A 241 20.17 24.67 4.30
C GLY A 241 20.82 25.20 3.02
N GLY A 242 20.26 26.27 2.49
CA GLY A 242 20.74 26.90 1.25
C GLY A 242 20.16 26.33 -0.04
N GLU A 243 19.31 25.31 0.05
CA GLU A 243 18.56 24.82 -1.11
C GLU A 243 17.65 25.91 -1.65
N LYS A 244 17.45 25.89 -2.99
CA LYS A 244 16.46 26.69 -3.67
C LYS A 244 15.37 25.78 -4.24
N VAL A 245 14.21 26.36 -4.47
CA VAL A 245 13.10 25.70 -5.17
C VAL A 245 12.76 26.53 -6.40
N LYS A 246 12.72 25.87 -7.56
CA LYS A 246 12.15 26.42 -8.78
C LYS A 246 10.77 25.79 -8.96
N VAL A 247 9.78 26.63 -9.20
CA VAL A 247 8.40 26.21 -9.45
C VAL A 247 7.95 26.80 -10.77
N GLU A 248 7.44 25.95 -11.66
CA GLU A 248 6.78 26.33 -12.89
C GLU A 248 5.31 25.95 -12.80
N LEU A 249 4.43 26.89 -13.04
CA LEU A 249 2.99 26.65 -13.19
C LEU A 249 2.69 26.42 -14.66
N LEU A 250 2.05 25.30 -14.96
CA LEU A 250 1.71 24.90 -16.33
C LEU A 250 0.20 24.88 -16.52
N ASP A 251 -0.22 25.45 -17.64
CA ASP A 251 -1.55 25.35 -18.19
C ASP A 251 -1.49 24.60 -19.53
N GLU A 252 -2.13 23.45 -19.60
CA GLU A 252 -2.13 22.56 -20.80
C GLU A 252 -0.71 22.31 -21.34
N GLY A 253 0.26 22.15 -20.43
CA GLY A 253 1.67 21.92 -20.77
C GLY A 253 2.48 23.18 -21.12
N LYS A 254 1.86 24.38 -21.12
CA LYS A 254 2.58 25.64 -21.31
C LYS A 254 2.89 26.28 -19.97
N VAL A 255 4.12 26.74 -19.78
CA VAL A 255 4.51 27.49 -18.59
C VAL A 255 3.85 28.87 -18.62
N VAL A 256 3.01 29.15 -17.60
CA VAL A 256 2.28 30.41 -17.43
C VAL A 256 2.76 31.21 -16.23
N GLY A 257 3.61 30.64 -15.39
CA GLY A 257 4.26 31.34 -14.28
C GLY A 257 5.50 30.58 -13.82
N THR A 258 6.51 31.31 -13.34
CA THR A 258 7.75 30.74 -12.81
C THR A 258 8.23 31.54 -11.61
N THR A 259 8.69 30.82 -10.56
CA THR A 259 9.41 31.44 -9.44
C THR A 259 10.61 30.57 -9.06
N GLU A 260 11.73 31.22 -8.70
CA GLU A 260 12.88 30.55 -8.08
C GLU A 260 13.29 31.34 -6.85
N GLN A 261 13.32 30.68 -5.71
CA GLN A 261 13.68 31.31 -4.45
C GLN A 261 14.32 30.29 -3.48
N LYS A 262 14.89 30.80 -2.39
CA LYS A 262 15.37 29.91 -1.31
C LYS A 262 14.23 29.06 -0.80
N LEU A 263 14.54 27.79 -0.48
CA LEU A 263 13.60 26.91 0.20
C LEU A 263 13.12 27.56 1.50
N ALA A 264 11.84 27.85 1.55
CA ALA A 264 11.13 28.37 2.71
C ALA A 264 9.93 27.46 3.00
N SER A 265 9.38 27.58 4.20
CA SER A 265 8.19 26.81 4.58
C SER A 265 6.99 27.09 3.67
N LYS A 266 6.93 28.30 3.10
CA LYS A 266 5.86 28.73 2.20
C LYS A 266 6.43 29.50 1.01
N ILE A 267 6.03 29.08 -0.18
CA ILE A 267 6.34 29.74 -1.45
C ILE A 267 5.04 30.25 -2.03
N GLU A 268 4.97 31.53 -2.41
CA GLU A 268 3.78 32.13 -3.02
C GLU A 268 4.09 32.56 -4.45
N MET A 269 3.14 32.32 -5.36
CA MET A 269 3.20 32.80 -6.73
C MET A 269 1.85 33.32 -7.20
N GLU A 270 1.88 34.35 -8.03
CA GLU A 270 0.69 34.95 -8.64
C GLU A 270 0.19 34.10 -9.82
N VAL A 271 -1.14 34.06 -9.97
CA VAL A 271 -1.85 33.39 -11.09
C VAL A 271 -2.95 34.34 -11.58
N PRO A 272 -2.58 35.50 -12.17
CA PRO A 272 -3.53 36.58 -12.44
C PRO A 272 -4.65 36.20 -13.40
N GLU A 273 -4.38 35.33 -14.37
CA GLU A 273 -5.34 34.85 -15.38
C GLU A 273 -5.92 33.46 -15.03
N ALA A 274 -5.99 33.12 -13.73
CA ALA A 274 -6.51 31.82 -13.32
C ALA A 274 -7.94 31.57 -13.76
N VAL A 275 -8.17 30.48 -14.49
CA VAL A 275 -9.49 29.91 -14.74
C VAL A 275 -9.86 29.03 -13.57
N LEU A 276 -10.98 29.38 -12.90
CA LEU A 276 -11.41 28.65 -11.71
C LEU A 276 -12.04 27.32 -12.09
N TRP A 277 -11.81 26.30 -11.27
CA TRP A 277 -12.43 25.01 -11.40
C TRP A 277 -13.94 25.09 -11.11
N SER A 278 -14.74 24.43 -11.93
CA SER A 278 -16.15 24.16 -11.66
C SER A 278 -16.55 22.82 -12.25
N PRO A 279 -17.68 22.21 -11.84
CA PRO A 279 -18.12 20.94 -12.44
C PRO A 279 -18.33 21.01 -13.95
N SER A 280 -18.72 22.15 -14.50
CA SER A 280 -18.87 22.40 -15.95
C SER A 280 -17.57 22.79 -16.65
N SER A 281 -16.55 23.20 -15.89
CA SER A 281 -15.22 23.57 -16.40
C SER A 281 -14.16 23.07 -15.40
N PRO A 282 -13.84 21.76 -15.39
CA PRO A 282 -12.96 21.15 -14.40
C PRO A 282 -11.48 21.43 -14.73
N LYS A 283 -11.12 22.69 -14.86
CA LYS A 283 -9.77 23.15 -15.18
C LYS A 283 -8.80 22.80 -14.07
N LEU A 284 -7.68 22.16 -14.41
CA LEU A 284 -6.56 21.87 -13.52
C LEU A 284 -5.28 22.50 -14.07
N TYR A 285 -4.44 22.97 -13.17
CA TYR A 285 -3.08 23.39 -13.44
C TYR A 285 -2.11 22.34 -12.92
N HIS A 286 -0.93 22.28 -13.53
CA HIS A 286 0.16 21.42 -13.07
C HIS A 286 1.30 22.27 -12.52
N LEU A 287 2.00 21.72 -11.54
CA LEU A 287 3.21 22.31 -10.99
C LEU A 287 4.40 21.42 -11.31
N ASN A 288 5.42 22.00 -11.96
CA ASN A 288 6.73 21.39 -12.08
C ASN A 288 7.64 21.99 -11.00
N ILE A 289 8.12 21.17 -10.07
CA ILE A 289 8.84 21.63 -8.89
C ILE A 289 10.22 20.98 -8.85
N GLU A 290 11.26 21.79 -8.90
CA GLU A 290 12.65 21.35 -8.82
C GLU A 290 13.28 21.83 -7.51
N LEU A 291 13.89 20.89 -6.78
CA LEU A 291 14.74 21.20 -5.63
C LEU A 291 16.18 21.36 -6.13
N LEU A 292 16.72 22.56 -6.02
CA LEU A 292 18.07 22.90 -6.43
C LEU A 292 18.98 22.91 -5.19
N SER A 293 20.00 22.06 -5.17
CA SER A 293 21.05 22.10 -4.14
C SER A 293 22.24 22.90 -4.63
N GLN A 294 22.84 23.72 -3.77
CA GLN A 294 24.19 24.20 -4.02
C GLN A 294 25.10 22.97 -3.93
N GLY A 295 25.77 22.62 -5.01
CA GLY A 295 26.59 21.43 -5.19
C GLY A 295 27.70 21.26 -4.16
#